data_ca5abc835f2a78063ffa3fd77c8f8d1e
#
_entry.id   ca5abc835f2a78063ffa3fd77c8f8d1e
#
_cell.length_a   1.000
_cell.length_b   1.000
_cell.length_c   1.000
_cell.angle_alpha   90.00
_cell.angle_beta   90.00
_cell.angle_gamma   90.00
#
_symmetry.space_group_name_H-M   'P 1'
#
loop_
_entity.id
_entity.type
_entity.pdbx_description
1 polymer ?
#
loop_
_entity_poly.entity_id
_entity_poly.type
_entity_poly.pdbx_seq_one_letter_code
_entity_poly.pdbx_strand_id
1 'polypeptide(L)'
;GGSILKYWVEMQYLKKLGCPEIHIYDNDVKVYQKSIDEINARGDNSWGVLTKKYEIENYLHSDAIKAVYNIDVDTDQQNLPAKVAIAYYEANKDKLDGKWKDSTSKIYLSKVFTDAMTYDLLKDRDPDDEIKGWFDKIASMME
;
A
#
# COMPACT_ATOMS: atom_id res chain seq x y z
N GLY A 1 6.57 4.57 8.53
CA GLY A 1 5.77 5.47 7.75
C GLY A 1 4.58 6.08 8.44
N GLY A 2 3.61 5.28 8.93
CA GLY A 2 2.29 5.76 9.37
C GLY A 2 2.30 6.81 10.51
N SER A 3 3.25 6.75 11.42
CA SER A 3 3.35 7.73 12.52
C SER A 3 3.73 9.13 12.02
N ILE A 4 4.55 9.24 10.98
CA ILE A 4 4.91 10.52 10.37
C ILE A 4 3.71 11.09 9.61
N LEU A 5 2.99 10.27 8.84
CA LEU A 5 1.80 10.70 8.12
C LEU A 5 0.72 11.19 9.08
N LYS A 6 0.47 10.46 10.18
CA LYS A 6 -0.46 10.92 11.23
C LYS A 6 -0.07 12.31 11.75
N TYR A 7 1.20 12.56 12.03
CA TYR A 7 1.68 13.86 12.48
C TYR A 7 1.42 14.96 11.45
N TRP A 8 1.62 14.67 10.15
CA TRP A 8 1.33 15.62 9.07
C TRP A 8 -0.15 15.99 9.01
N VAL A 9 -1.04 15.00 9.15
CA VAL A 9 -2.50 15.22 9.20
C VAL A 9 -2.89 16.08 10.38
N GLU A 10 -2.39 15.77 11.59
CA GLU A 10 -2.67 16.53 12.83
C GLU A 10 -2.19 17.98 12.73
N MET A 11 -1.02 18.22 12.15
CA MET A 11 -0.43 19.56 11.99
C MET A 11 -1.03 20.37 10.84
N GLN A 12 -1.78 19.74 9.94
CA GLN A 12 -2.47 20.40 8.83
C GLN A 12 -1.57 21.34 8.01
N TYR A 13 -0.33 20.93 7.75
CA TYR A 13 0.65 21.79 7.07
C TYR A 13 0.17 22.27 5.69
N LEU A 14 -0.43 21.40 4.90
CA LEU A 14 -0.89 21.71 3.55
C LEU A 14 -2.18 22.54 3.56
N LYS A 15 -3.01 22.43 4.60
CA LYS A 15 -4.21 23.25 4.75
C LYS A 15 -3.89 24.74 4.76
N LYS A 16 -2.76 25.15 5.34
CA LYS A 16 -2.29 26.54 5.38
C LYS A 16 -1.95 27.07 3.98
N LEU A 17 -1.68 26.19 3.02
CA LEU A 17 -1.41 26.51 1.63
C LEU A 17 -2.68 26.54 0.76
N GLY A 18 -3.83 26.18 1.33
CA GLY A 18 -5.11 26.09 0.62
C GLY A 18 -5.14 24.94 -0.42
N CYS A 19 -4.24 23.97 -0.29
CA CYS A 19 -4.19 22.82 -1.19
C CYS A 19 -5.03 21.67 -0.61
N PRO A 20 -5.93 21.06 -1.40
CA PRO A 20 -6.60 19.85 -1.00
C PRO A 20 -5.60 18.68 -0.90
N GLU A 21 -5.86 17.77 0.04
CA GLU A 21 -5.00 16.62 0.32
C GLU A 21 -5.73 15.32 0.00
N ILE A 22 -5.00 14.34 -0.56
CA ILE A 22 -5.50 12.97 -0.73
C ILE A 22 -4.68 12.05 0.16
N HIS A 23 -5.37 11.28 0.97
CA HIS A 23 -4.78 10.34 1.90
C HIS A 23 -5.33 8.93 1.66
N ILE A 24 -4.45 8.00 1.33
CA ILE A 24 -4.76 6.58 1.21
C ILE A 24 -3.92 5.87 2.27
N TYR A 25 -4.56 5.20 3.21
CA TYR A 25 -3.91 4.49 4.29
C TYR A 25 -4.22 3.00 4.25
N ASP A 26 -3.27 2.21 4.72
CA ASP A 26 -3.46 0.79 4.96
C ASP A 26 -4.57 0.54 5.99
N ASN A 27 -5.34 -0.52 5.81
CA ASN A 27 -6.45 -0.90 6.70
C ASN A 27 -6.03 -1.87 7.81
N ASP A 28 -4.73 -1.95 8.10
CA ASP A 28 -4.17 -2.81 9.14
C ASP A 28 -4.13 -2.13 10.52
N VAL A 29 -4.25 -0.80 10.57
CA VAL A 29 -4.11 0.02 11.78
C VAL A 29 -5.39 0.81 12.07
N LYS A 30 -6.16 0.38 13.07
CA LYS A 30 -7.46 0.98 13.44
C LYS A 30 -7.42 2.49 13.69
N VAL A 31 -6.28 3.03 14.15
CA VAL A 31 -6.17 4.48 14.44
C VAL A 31 -6.24 5.33 13.17
N TYR A 32 -5.97 4.76 12.01
CA TYR A 32 -6.04 5.50 10.75
C TYR A 32 -7.46 5.92 10.38
N GLN A 33 -8.48 5.17 10.81
CA GLN A 33 -9.88 5.56 10.59
C GLN A 33 -10.16 6.97 11.14
N LYS A 34 -9.66 7.28 12.33
CA LYS A 34 -9.83 8.62 12.91
C LYS A 34 -9.20 9.71 12.04
N SER A 35 -7.99 9.46 11.51
CA SER A 35 -7.33 10.41 10.60
C SER A 35 -8.12 10.61 9.30
N ILE A 36 -8.68 9.54 8.74
CA ILE A 36 -9.55 9.59 7.56
C ILE A 36 -10.81 10.42 7.84
N ASP A 37 -11.47 10.19 8.97
CA ASP A 37 -12.67 10.94 9.37
C ASP A 37 -12.35 12.44 9.53
N GLU A 38 -11.22 12.79 10.15
CA GLU A 38 -10.75 14.18 10.30
C GLU A 38 -10.47 14.84 8.93
N ILE A 39 -9.85 14.14 7.99
CA ILE A 39 -9.58 14.65 6.65
C ILE A 39 -10.90 14.91 5.91
N ASN A 40 -11.79 13.94 5.90
CA ASN A 40 -13.07 14.04 5.19
C ASN A 40 -14.02 15.10 5.79
N ALA A 41 -13.82 15.45 7.07
CA ALA A 41 -14.59 16.48 7.75
C ALA A 41 -14.08 17.92 7.52
N ARG A 42 -12.95 18.12 6.85
CA ARG A 42 -12.33 19.45 6.70
C ARG A 42 -13.11 20.42 5.81
N GLY A 43 -13.89 19.93 4.85
CA GLY A 43 -14.67 20.75 3.93
C GLY A 43 -13.84 21.59 2.94
N ASP A 44 -12.57 21.23 2.73
CA ASP A 44 -11.62 21.90 1.84
C ASP A 44 -11.30 21.07 0.57
N ASN A 45 -12.21 20.17 0.21
CA ASN A 45 -12.05 19.18 -0.85
C ASN A 45 -10.98 18.11 -0.59
N SER A 46 -10.36 18.08 0.61
CA SER A 46 -9.48 16.97 1.00
C SER A 46 -10.28 15.67 1.11
N TRP A 47 -9.62 14.57 0.77
CA TRP A 47 -10.25 13.26 0.78
C TRP A 47 -9.31 12.19 1.33
N GLY A 48 -9.87 11.31 2.14
CA GLY A 48 -9.15 10.20 2.71
C GLY A 48 -9.92 8.90 2.62
N VAL A 49 -9.20 7.79 2.45
CA VAL A 49 -9.75 6.43 2.39
C VAL A 49 -8.79 5.42 2.99
N LEU A 50 -9.34 4.37 3.59
CA LEU A 50 -8.58 3.15 3.90
C LEU A 50 -8.64 2.19 2.72
N THR A 51 -7.57 1.44 2.48
CA THR A 51 -7.59 0.36 1.51
C THR A 51 -8.62 -0.71 1.92
N LYS A 52 -9.28 -1.36 0.96
CA LYS A 52 -10.15 -2.51 1.24
C LYS A 52 -9.34 -3.72 1.71
N LYS A 53 -8.11 -3.87 1.23
CA LYS A 53 -7.16 -4.87 1.70
C LYS A 53 -6.41 -4.38 2.93
N TYR A 54 -5.64 -5.25 3.60
CA TYR A 54 -4.89 -4.87 4.80
C TYR A 54 -3.84 -3.81 4.53
N GLU A 55 -3.04 -4.00 3.49
CA GLU A 55 -1.93 -3.14 3.09
C GLU A 55 -1.95 -2.96 1.56
N ILE A 56 -1.28 -1.92 1.06
CA ILE A 56 -1.16 -1.68 -0.39
C ILE A 56 -0.47 -2.86 -1.09
N GLU A 57 0.44 -3.53 -0.42
CA GLU A 57 1.15 -4.70 -0.92
C GLU A 57 0.22 -5.90 -1.20
N ASN A 58 -0.94 -5.98 -0.55
CA ASN A 58 -1.92 -7.05 -0.79
C ASN A 58 -2.61 -6.97 -2.18
N TYR A 59 -2.42 -5.88 -2.93
CA TYR A 59 -2.86 -5.80 -4.34
C TYR A 59 -1.88 -6.46 -5.30
N LEU A 60 -0.71 -6.92 -4.83
CA LEU A 60 0.17 -7.77 -5.62
C LEU A 60 -0.44 -9.14 -5.85
N HIS A 61 -0.28 -9.67 -7.05
CA HIS A 61 -0.65 -11.04 -7.37
C HIS A 61 0.47 -12.02 -6.98
N SER A 62 0.09 -13.18 -6.44
CA SER A 62 1.04 -14.23 -6.06
C SER A 62 1.93 -14.67 -7.23
N ASP A 63 1.37 -14.78 -8.43
CA ASP A 63 2.14 -15.14 -9.63
C ASP A 63 3.20 -14.10 -9.99
N ALA A 64 2.92 -12.80 -9.78
CA ALA A 64 3.91 -11.75 -10.00
C ALA A 64 5.05 -11.85 -8.98
N ILE A 65 4.75 -12.12 -7.70
CA ILE A 65 5.78 -12.37 -6.69
C ILE A 65 6.60 -13.61 -7.03
N LYS A 66 5.93 -14.69 -7.46
CA LYS A 66 6.58 -15.92 -7.87
C LYS A 66 7.48 -15.72 -9.09
N ALA A 67 7.05 -14.97 -10.08
CA ALA A 67 7.85 -14.67 -11.27
C ALA A 67 9.16 -13.94 -10.95
N VAL A 68 9.14 -13.03 -9.96
CA VAL A 68 10.34 -12.24 -9.58
C VAL A 68 11.22 -12.99 -8.59
N TYR A 69 10.64 -13.62 -7.57
CA TYR A 69 11.38 -14.15 -6.42
C TYR A 69 11.42 -15.68 -6.33
N ASN A 70 10.67 -16.37 -7.20
CA ASN A 70 10.54 -17.84 -7.19
C ASN A 70 10.13 -18.39 -5.81
N ILE A 71 9.18 -17.71 -5.17
CA ILE A 71 8.55 -18.12 -3.89
C ILE A 71 7.05 -18.16 -4.04
N ASP A 72 6.41 -19.06 -3.32
CA ASP A 72 4.96 -19.11 -3.20
C ASP A 72 4.54 -18.41 -1.89
N VAL A 73 3.63 -17.43 -1.99
CA VAL A 73 3.10 -16.69 -0.84
C VAL A 73 1.63 -16.36 -1.06
N ASP A 74 0.84 -16.52 -0.02
CA ASP A 74 -0.53 -16.04 0.01
C ASP A 74 -0.51 -14.51 0.20
N THR A 75 -1.11 -13.78 -0.76
CA THR A 75 -1.15 -12.32 -0.75
C THR A 75 -2.34 -11.73 0.01
N ASP A 76 -3.26 -12.56 0.55
CA ASP A 76 -4.43 -12.10 1.30
C ASP A 76 -4.23 -12.12 2.83
N GLN A 77 -2.98 -12.09 3.29
CA GLN A 77 -2.65 -12.11 4.72
C GLN A 77 -2.05 -10.78 5.19
N GLN A 78 -2.23 -10.47 6.46
CA GLN A 78 -1.60 -9.32 7.10
C GLN A 78 -0.08 -9.45 7.15
N ASN A 79 0.61 -8.31 7.15
CA ASN A 79 2.07 -8.24 7.16
C ASN A 79 2.71 -9.00 5.98
N LEU A 80 2.14 -8.84 4.79
CA LEU A 80 2.64 -9.49 3.57
C LEU A 80 4.14 -9.26 3.36
N PRO A 81 4.72 -8.05 3.55
CA PRO A 81 6.16 -7.85 3.41
C PRO A 81 7.00 -8.74 4.31
N ALA A 82 6.58 -8.94 5.57
CA ALA A 82 7.28 -9.84 6.50
C ALA A 82 7.15 -11.31 6.06
N LYS A 83 6.00 -11.72 5.52
CA LYS A 83 5.79 -13.08 5.02
C LYS A 83 6.65 -13.37 3.80
N VAL A 84 6.72 -12.41 2.86
CA VAL A 84 7.62 -12.50 1.70
C VAL A 84 9.07 -12.58 2.15
N ALA A 85 9.49 -11.77 3.13
CA ALA A 85 10.85 -11.81 3.67
C ALA A 85 11.21 -13.18 4.23
N ILE A 86 10.30 -13.78 5.01
CA ILE A 86 10.50 -15.11 5.58
C ILE A 86 10.58 -16.16 4.48
N ALA A 87 9.61 -16.18 3.55
CA ALA A 87 9.58 -17.15 2.45
C ALA A 87 10.83 -17.07 1.57
N TYR A 88 11.24 -15.85 1.22
CA TYR A 88 12.46 -15.64 0.44
C TYR A 88 13.72 -16.09 1.18
N TYR A 89 13.82 -15.76 2.47
CA TYR A 89 14.95 -16.21 3.30
C TYR A 89 15.03 -17.73 3.37
N GLU A 90 13.92 -18.43 3.63
CA GLU A 90 13.90 -19.88 3.71
C GLU A 90 14.27 -20.55 2.36
N ALA A 91 13.81 -19.97 1.25
CA ALA A 91 14.15 -20.49 -0.10
C ALA A 91 15.61 -20.24 -0.49
N ASN A 92 16.30 -19.29 0.12
CA ASN A 92 17.63 -18.85 -0.25
C ASN A 92 18.66 -18.85 0.91
N LYS A 93 18.35 -19.49 2.02
CA LYS A 93 19.17 -19.45 3.26
C LYS A 93 20.64 -19.83 3.07
N ASP A 94 20.93 -20.69 2.09
CA ASP A 94 22.29 -21.12 1.78
C ASP A 94 23.09 -20.06 1.00
N LYS A 95 22.44 -19.00 0.49
CA LYS A 95 23.02 -17.96 -0.33
C LYS A 95 23.02 -16.58 0.33
N LEU A 96 22.29 -16.43 1.44
CA LEU A 96 22.06 -15.13 2.07
C LEU A 96 22.81 -15.00 3.39
N ASP A 97 23.56 -13.90 3.54
CA ASP A 97 24.15 -13.47 4.81
C ASP A 97 23.08 -12.75 5.65
N GLY A 98 22.33 -13.51 6.44
CA GLY A 98 21.32 -12.96 7.35
C GLY A 98 19.91 -12.87 6.78
N LYS A 99 18.96 -12.52 7.65
CA LYS A 99 17.54 -12.41 7.32
C LYS A 99 17.22 -11.10 6.61
N TRP A 100 16.37 -11.14 5.61
CA TRP A 100 15.73 -9.94 5.10
C TRP A 100 14.94 -9.25 6.20
N LYS A 101 15.02 -7.92 6.22
CA LYS A 101 14.19 -7.11 7.11
C LYS A 101 12.91 -6.76 6.38
N ASP A 102 11.82 -6.62 7.13
CA ASP A 102 10.51 -6.21 6.63
C ASP A 102 10.58 -4.92 5.78
N SER A 103 11.25 -3.88 6.29
CA SER A 103 11.45 -2.63 5.54
C SER A 103 12.17 -2.80 4.19
N THR A 104 13.05 -3.79 4.08
CA THR A 104 13.70 -4.13 2.81
C THR A 104 12.71 -4.81 1.87
N SER A 105 11.84 -5.68 2.39
CA SER A 105 10.83 -6.38 1.59
C SER A 105 9.84 -5.41 0.93
N LYS A 106 9.41 -4.35 1.60
CA LYS A 106 8.55 -3.32 1.00
C LYS A 106 9.18 -2.68 -0.23
N ILE A 107 10.48 -2.36 -0.20
CA ILE A 107 11.21 -1.82 -1.35
C ILE A 107 11.25 -2.84 -2.49
N TYR A 108 11.50 -4.11 -2.19
CA TYR A 108 11.54 -5.15 -3.23
C TYR A 108 10.15 -5.47 -3.78
N LEU A 109 9.11 -5.46 -2.96
CA LEU A 109 7.74 -5.65 -3.42
C LEU A 109 7.28 -4.51 -4.35
N SER A 110 7.74 -3.28 -4.15
CA SER A 110 7.43 -2.19 -5.08
C SER A 110 7.95 -2.47 -6.49
N LYS A 111 9.06 -3.21 -6.64
CA LYS A 111 9.58 -3.63 -7.95
C LYS A 111 8.69 -4.68 -8.60
N VAL A 112 8.03 -5.55 -7.84
CA VAL A 112 7.09 -6.53 -8.40
C VAL A 112 5.95 -5.82 -9.13
N PHE A 113 5.47 -4.68 -8.61
CA PHE A 113 4.47 -3.87 -9.28
C PHE A 113 4.92 -3.39 -10.66
N THR A 114 6.17 -2.95 -10.79
CA THR A 114 6.68 -2.42 -12.06
C THR A 114 7.11 -3.50 -13.04
N ASP A 115 7.63 -4.62 -12.54
CA ASP A 115 8.37 -5.58 -13.36
C ASP A 115 7.53 -6.81 -13.74
N ALA A 116 6.51 -7.16 -12.95
CA ALA A 116 5.77 -8.40 -13.13
C ALA A 116 4.24 -8.28 -13.03
N MET A 117 3.70 -7.20 -12.47
CA MET A 117 2.26 -6.99 -12.48
C MET A 117 1.80 -6.59 -13.88
N THR A 118 0.75 -7.25 -14.35
CA THR A 118 0.01 -6.89 -15.57
C THR A 118 -1.35 -6.32 -15.18
N TYR A 119 -2.04 -5.70 -16.14
CA TYR A 119 -3.41 -5.24 -15.94
C TYR A 119 -4.35 -6.38 -15.52
N ASP A 120 -4.24 -7.55 -16.14
CA ASP A 120 -5.07 -8.71 -15.84
C ASP A 120 -4.84 -9.22 -14.41
N LEU A 121 -3.57 -9.32 -13.98
CA LEU A 121 -3.22 -9.69 -12.62
C LEU A 121 -3.72 -8.66 -11.59
N LEU A 122 -3.64 -7.37 -11.94
CA LEU A 122 -4.18 -6.33 -11.07
C LEU A 122 -5.70 -6.42 -11.00
N LYS A 123 -6.38 -6.64 -12.12
CA LYS A 123 -7.84 -6.77 -12.16
C LYS A 123 -8.34 -7.97 -11.36
N ASP A 124 -7.60 -9.07 -11.34
CA ASP A 124 -7.88 -10.23 -10.49
C ASP A 124 -7.78 -9.87 -8.99
N ARG A 125 -6.79 -9.04 -8.63
CA ARG A 125 -6.58 -8.60 -7.24
C ARG A 125 -7.47 -7.44 -6.81
N ASP A 126 -7.97 -6.65 -7.74
CA ASP A 126 -8.82 -5.48 -7.55
C ASP A 126 -10.08 -5.55 -8.47
N PRO A 127 -10.97 -6.54 -8.25
CA PRO A 127 -12.15 -6.75 -9.10
C PRO A 127 -13.13 -5.56 -9.07
N ASP A 128 -13.10 -4.79 -7.99
CA ASP A 128 -13.98 -3.63 -7.77
C ASP A 128 -13.40 -2.32 -8.32
N ASP A 129 -12.24 -2.35 -9.00
CA ASP A 129 -11.56 -1.17 -9.52
C ASP A 129 -11.25 -0.09 -8.45
N GLU A 130 -10.92 -0.50 -7.24
CA GLU A 130 -10.65 0.41 -6.13
C GLU A 130 -9.47 1.35 -6.43
N ILE A 131 -8.36 0.78 -6.94
CA ILE A 131 -7.16 1.56 -7.31
C ILE A 131 -7.52 2.56 -8.42
N LYS A 132 -8.29 2.14 -9.42
CA LYS A 132 -8.78 3.06 -10.46
C LYS A 132 -9.61 4.19 -9.84
N GLY A 133 -10.48 3.87 -8.88
CA GLY A 133 -11.28 4.85 -8.14
C GLY A 133 -10.43 5.91 -7.42
N TRP A 134 -9.27 5.54 -6.89
CA TRP A 134 -8.34 6.50 -6.29
C TRP A 134 -7.80 7.48 -7.33
N PHE A 135 -7.39 7.00 -8.50
CA PHE A 135 -6.91 7.85 -9.59
C PHE A 135 -8.00 8.73 -10.18
N ASP A 136 -9.23 8.21 -10.35
CA ASP A 136 -10.39 9.00 -10.78
C ASP A 136 -10.68 10.14 -9.79
N LYS A 137 -10.57 9.85 -8.48
CA LYS A 137 -10.71 10.88 -7.44
C LYS A 137 -9.62 11.93 -7.51
N ILE A 138 -8.35 11.53 -7.68
CA ILE A 138 -7.22 12.45 -7.87
C ILE A 138 -7.48 13.36 -9.08
N ALA A 139 -7.85 12.77 -10.22
CA ALA A 139 -8.14 13.54 -11.44
C ALA A 139 -9.25 14.57 -11.22
N SER A 140 -10.34 14.19 -10.54
CA SER A 140 -11.46 15.12 -10.26
C SER A 140 -11.11 16.30 -9.35
N MET A 141 -9.99 16.23 -8.63
CA MET A 141 -9.53 17.32 -7.75
C MET A 141 -8.55 18.28 -8.45
N MET A 142 -8.14 17.95 -9.68
CA MET A 142 -7.23 18.76 -10.48
C MET A 142 -7.97 19.67 -11.47
N GLU A 143 -9.29 19.48 -11.62
CA GLU A 143 -10.20 20.30 -12.42
C GLU A 143 -10.72 21.51 -11.62
#